data_9956f49f3b645a13bafef8a5a903ada0
#
_entry.id   9956f49f3b645a13bafef8a5a903ada0
#
_cell.length_a   1.000
_cell.length_b   1.000
_cell.length_c   1.000
_cell.angle_alpha   90.00
_cell.angle_beta   90.00
_cell.angle_gamma   90.00
#
_symmetry.space_group_name_H-M   'P 1'
#
loop_
_entity.id
_entity.type
_entity.pdbx_description
1 polymer ?
#
loop_
_entity_poly.entity_id
_entity_poly.type
_entity_poly.pdbx_seq_one_letter_code
_entity_poly.pdbx_strand_id
1 'polypeptide(L)'
;MGMILTGRRVGAVEGQQLGFVNEVTPVGQSVEGARRWAAQILECSPMSIRASKQAVMDGLEAGGALAAMKAQGGFAAVRAMSRSEDFIEGPKAFAEKRPPVWKGR
;
A
#
# COMPACT_ATOMS: atom_id res chain seq x y z
N MET A 1 14.65 -5.57 -15.32
CA MET A 1 14.89 -6.33 -16.58
C MET A 1 16.17 -7.14 -16.56
N GLY A 2 17.36 -6.58 -16.13
CA GLY A 2 18.63 -7.32 -16.13
C GLY A 2 18.61 -8.65 -15.36
N MET A 3 18.04 -8.73 -14.17
CA MET A 3 17.92 -9.98 -13.40
C MET A 3 17.17 -11.08 -14.17
N ILE A 4 16.06 -10.70 -14.81
CA ILE A 4 15.23 -11.66 -15.55
C ILE A 4 15.95 -12.21 -16.77
N LEU A 5 16.64 -11.35 -17.52
CA LEU A 5 17.34 -11.72 -18.75
C LEU A 5 18.63 -12.50 -18.50
N THR A 6 19.32 -12.23 -17.40
CA THR A 6 20.61 -12.88 -17.08
C THR A 6 20.50 -14.06 -16.11
N GLY A 7 19.36 -14.21 -15.43
CA GLY A 7 19.18 -15.21 -14.38
C GLY A 7 20.11 -15.02 -13.17
N ARG A 8 20.75 -13.83 -13.02
CA ARG A 8 21.66 -13.57 -11.91
C ARG A 8 20.93 -13.57 -10.56
N ARG A 9 21.61 -14.08 -9.55
CA ARG A 9 21.10 -14.03 -8.18
C ARG A 9 21.31 -12.63 -7.58
N VAL A 10 20.33 -12.19 -6.79
CA VAL A 10 20.35 -10.90 -6.09
C VAL A 10 20.17 -11.17 -4.59
N GLY A 11 21.07 -10.67 -3.78
CA GLY A 11 20.99 -10.76 -2.32
C GLY A 11 19.91 -9.81 -1.74
N ALA A 12 19.51 -10.03 -0.48
CA ALA A 12 18.45 -9.25 0.16
C ALA A 12 18.77 -7.74 0.22
N VAL A 13 20.00 -7.38 0.54
CA VAL A 13 20.44 -5.97 0.62
C VAL A 13 20.35 -5.28 -0.75
N GLU A 14 20.83 -5.94 -1.79
CA GLU A 14 20.71 -5.42 -3.16
C GLU A 14 19.23 -5.33 -3.57
N GLY A 15 18.42 -6.31 -3.19
CA GLY A 15 16.98 -6.30 -3.44
C GLY A 15 16.26 -5.12 -2.78
N GLN A 16 16.71 -4.71 -1.60
CA GLN A 16 16.21 -3.51 -0.93
C GLN A 16 16.62 -2.23 -1.67
N GLN A 17 17.87 -2.15 -2.13
CA GLN A 17 18.34 -1.02 -2.94
C GLN A 17 17.59 -0.92 -4.28
N LEU A 18 17.24 -2.05 -4.87
CA LEU A 18 16.46 -2.13 -6.12
C LEU A 18 14.95 -1.92 -5.92
N GLY A 19 14.48 -1.86 -4.68
CA GLY A 19 13.11 -1.47 -4.32
C GLY A 19 12.07 -2.60 -4.32
N PHE A 20 12.46 -3.88 -4.49
CA PHE A 20 11.52 -5.00 -4.39
C PHE A 20 11.55 -5.75 -3.05
N VAL A 21 12.49 -5.40 -2.16
CA VAL A 21 12.54 -5.85 -0.76
C VAL A 21 12.31 -4.65 0.13
N ASN A 22 11.28 -4.69 0.97
CA ASN A 22 10.92 -3.57 1.85
C ASN A 22 11.87 -3.45 3.05
N GLU A 23 12.27 -4.58 3.63
CA GLU A 23 13.13 -4.61 4.82
C GLU A 23 14.04 -5.84 4.78
N VAL A 24 15.29 -5.68 5.15
CA VAL A 24 16.23 -6.78 5.39
C VAL A 24 16.31 -7.02 6.89
N THR A 25 16.00 -8.24 7.30
CA THR A 25 16.04 -8.66 8.71
C THR A 25 17.16 -9.67 8.96
N PRO A 26 17.63 -9.82 10.20
CA PRO A 26 18.50 -10.93 10.57
C PRO A 26 17.89 -12.30 10.23
N VAL A 27 18.73 -13.30 10.03
CA VAL A 27 18.29 -14.68 9.73
C VAL A 27 17.31 -15.17 10.80
N GLY A 28 16.18 -15.72 10.37
CA GLY A 28 15.12 -16.20 11.25
C GLY A 28 14.12 -15.16 11.73
N GLN A 29 14.32 -13.84 11.45
CA GLN A 29 13.46 -12.78 11.94
C GLN A 29 12.51 -12.19 10.88
N SER A 30 12.37 -12.81 9.72
CA SER A 30 11.53 -12.33 8.62
C SER A 30 10.05 -12.19 9.02
N VAL A 31 9.55 -13.11 9.85
CA VAL A 31 8.16 -13.06 10.35
C VAL A 31 7.94 -11.86 11.27
N GLU A 32 8.90 -11.56 12.13
CA GLU A 32 8.83 -10.37 13.01
C GLU A 32 8.91 -9.07 12.21
N GLY A 33 9.74 -9.03 11.17
CA GLY A 33 9.75 -7.91 10.20
C GLY A 33 8.38 -7.73 9.55
N ALA A 34 7.81 -8.81 9.02
CA ALA A 34 6.48 -8.77 8.40
C ALA A 34 5.37 -8.33 9.39
N ARG A 35 5.44 -8.75 10.65
CA ARG A 35 4.49 -8.30 11.69
C ARG A 35 4.60 -6.81 11.98
N ARG A 36 5.80 -6.24 12.01
CA ARG A 36 5.98 -4.79 12.16
C ARG A 36 5.32 -4.02 11.01
N TRP A 37 5.52 -4.47 9.77
CA TRP A 37 4.85 -3.88 8.60
C TRP A 37 3.33 -4.02 8.67
N ALA A 38 2.84 -5.19 9.06
CA ALA A 38 1.41 -5.42 9.23
C ALA A 38 0.80 -4.50 10.30
N ALA A 39 1.50 -4.29 11.42
CA ALA A 39 1.05 -3.36 12.47
C ALA A 39 0.89 -1.94 11.94
N GLN A 40 1.88 -1.42 11.18
CA GLN A 40 1.79 -0.10 10.55
C GLN A 40 0.62 0.01 9.56
N ILE A 41 0.38 -1.05 8.78
CA ILE A 41 -0.78 -1.10 7.86
C ILE A 41 -2.10 -1.05 8.64
N LEU A 42 -2.17 -1.71 9.79
CA LEU A 42 -3.37 -1.73 10.63
C LEU A 42 -3.67 -0.38 11.32
N GLU A 43 -2.71 0.53 11.40
CA GLU A 43 -2.94 1.91 11.85
C GLU A 43 -3.68 2.77 10.82
N CYS A 44 -3.74 2.32 9.57
CA CYS A 44 -4.42 3.03 8.49
C CYS A 44 -5.88 2.57 8.33
N SER A 45 -6.72 3.43 7.72
CA SER A 45 -8.10 3.03 7.39
C SER A 45 -8.13 1.80 6.47
N PRO A 46 -8.88 0.74 6.83
CA PRO A 46 -9.06 -0.42 5.96
C PRO A 46 -9.63 -0.06 4.59
N MET A 47 -10.45 0.98 4.51
CA MET A 47 -11.03 1.46 3.26
C MET A 47 -9.95 2.09 2.37
N SER A 48 -9.06 2.91 2.96
CA SER A 48 -7.93 3.51 2.22
C SER A 48 -6.93 2.46 1.74
N ILE A 49 -6.63 1.44 2.55
CA ILE A 49 -5.73 0.34 2.16
C ILE A 49 -6.30 -0.41 0.94
N ARG A 50 -7.58 -0.76 0.95
CA ARG A 50 -8.23 -1.45 -0.19
C ARG A 50 -8.23 -0.59 -1.44
N ALA A 51 -8.57 0.71 -1.30
CA ALA A 51 -8.58 1.65 -2.42
C ALA A 51 -7.19 1.85 -3.02
N SER A 52 -6.17 2.05 -2.19
CA SER A 52 -4.79 2.20 -2.63
C SER A 52 -4.27 0.95 -3.33
N LYS A 53 -4.55 -0.24 -2.77
CA LYS A 53 -4.15 -1.50 -3.41
C LYS A 53 -4.81 -1.66 -4.79
N GLN A 54 -6.12 -1.41 -4.90
CA GLN A 54 -6.81 -1.47 -6.18
C GLN A 54 -6.23 -0.45 -7.16
N ALA A 55 -6.03 0.79 -6.73
CA ALA A 55 -5.50 1.85 -7.59
C ALA A 55 -4.12 1.51 -8.17
N VAL A 56 -3.25 0.88 -7.38
CA VAL A 56 -1.93 0.43 -7.85
C VAL A 56 -2.08 -0.74 -8.83
N MET A 57 -2.84 -1.78 -8.47
CA MET A 57 -2.93 -3.00 -9.28
C MET A 57 -3.62 -2.73 -10.62
N ASP A 58 -4.80 -2.10 -10.60
CA ASP A 58 -5.55 -1.80 -11.83
C ASP A 58 -4.87 -0.68 -12.63
N GLY A 59 -4.14 0.22 -11.95
CA GLY A 59 -3.36 1.26 -12.59
C GLY A 59 -2.18 0.75 -13.43
N LEU A 60 -1.61 -0.41 -13.09
CA LEU A 60 -0.55 -1.05 -13.88
C LEU A 60 -1.05 -1.51 -15.28
N GLU A 61 -2.34 -1.80 -15.42
CA GLU A 61 -2.97 -2.18 -16.69
C GLU A 61 -3.34 -0.96 -17.55
N ALA A 62 -3.33 0.23 -16.98
CA ALA A 62 -3.61 1.45 -17.72
C ALA A 62 -2.44 1.82 -18.65
N GLY A 63 -2.75 2.41 -19.80
CA GLY A 63 -1.76 2.78 -20.81
C GLY A 63 -0.78 3.89 -20.41
N GLY A 64 -0.59 4.16 -19.09
CA GLY A 64 0.34 5.13 -18.54
C GLY A 64 -0.19 5.83 -17.29
N ALA A 65 0.67 6.56 -16.59
CA ALA A 65 0.35 7.19 -15.30
C ALA A 65 -0.87 8.13 -15.38
N LEU A 66 -0.97 8.95 -16.43
CA LEU A 66 -2.11 9.87 -16.59
C LEU A 66 -3.43 9.13 -16.82
N ALA A 67 -3.40 8.02 -17.57
CA ALA A 67 -4.57 7.16 -17.78
C ALA A 67 -4.97 6.48 -16.46
N ALA A 68 -4.02 5.96 -15.70
CA ALA A 68 -4.24 5.38 -14.38
C ALA A 68 -4.88 6.40 -13.42
N MET A 69 -4.35 7.62 -13.35
CA MET A 69 -4.92 8.69 -12.50
C MET A 69 -6.37 9.03 -12.88
N LYS A 70 -6.67 9.14 -14.17
CA LYS A 70 -8.04 9.40 -14.64
C LYS A 70 -9.00 8.25 -14.33
N ALA A 71 -8.54 7.00 -14.36
CA ALA A 71 -9.35 5.81 -14.10
C ALA A 71 -9.70 5.62 -12.61
N GLN A 72 -8.91 6.14 -11.68
CA GLN A 72 -9.05 5.87 -10.24
C GLN A 72 -10.44 6.11 -9.68
N GLY A 73 -11.10 7.21 -10.07
CA GLY A 73 -12.47 7.51 -9.64
C GLY A 73 -13.51 6.46 -10.04
N GLY A 74 -13.19 5.63 -11.03
CA GLY A 74 -14.01 4.51 -11.49
C GLY A 74 -13.84 3.22 -10.69
N PHE A 75 -12.78 3.08 -9.90
CA PHE A 75 -12.49 1.85 -9.16
C PHE A 75 -13.44 1.65 -7.99
N ALA A 76 -13.91 0.41 -7.83
CA ALA A 76 -14.94 0.09 -6.83
C ALA A 76 -14.48 0.40 -5.40
N ALA A 77 -13.26 0.04 -5.03
CA ALA A 77 -12.73 0.32 -3.69
C ALA A 77 -12.49 1.82 -3.45
N VAL A 78 -12.11 2.59 -4.47
CA VAL A 78 -11.96 4.05 -4.37
C VAL A 78 -13.32 4.71 -4.13
N ARG A 79 -14.36 4.30 -4.87
CA ARG A 79 -15.72 4.79 -4.64
C ARG A 79 -16.28 4.38 -3.27
N ALA A 80 -16.00 3.15 -2.82
CA ALA A 80 -16.40 2.69 -1.49
C ALA A 80 -15.70 3.50 -0.40
N MET A 81 -14.39 3.74 -0.54
CA MET A 81 -13.62 4.58 0.39
C MET A 81 -14.21 6.01 0.49
N SER A 82 -14.47 6.67 -0.64
CA SER A 82 -14.98 8.05 -0.65
C SER A 82 -16.37 8.22 -0.04
N ARG A 83 -17.12 7.13 0.14
CA ARG A 83 -18.45 7.11 0.77
C ARG A 83 -18.44 6.54 2.20
N SER A 84 -17.27 6.13 2.70
CA SER A 84 -17.13 5.47 3.99
C SER A 84 -17.14 6.45 5.16
N GLU A 85 -17.46 5.94 6.34
CA GLU A 85 -17.29 6.70 7.59
C GLU A 85 -15.82 7.02 7.84
N ASP A 86 -14.92 6.15 7.44
CA ASP A 86 -13.47 6.33 7.57
C ASP A 86 -12.95 7.53 6.74
N PHE A 87 -13.59 7.84 5.63
CA PHE A 87 -13.22 9.00 4.80
C PHE A 87 -13.45 10.34 5.52
N ILE A 88 -14.45 10.38 6.41
CA ILE A 88 -14.74 11.54 7.26
C ILE A 88 -13.88 11.52 8.52
N GLU A 89 -13.71 10.33 9.12
CA GLU A 89 -12.97 10.16 10.37
C GLU A 89 -11.50 10.58 10.25
N GLY A 90 -10.82 10.23 9.15
CA GLY A 90 -9.41 10.56 8.95
C GLY A 90 -9.11 12.05 9.09
N PRO A 91 -9.67 12.92 8.24
CA PRO A 91 -9.49 14.37 8.34
C PRO A 91 -9.94 14.96 9.67
N LYS A 92 -11.03 14.42 10.28
CA LYS A 92 -11.54 14.85 11.57
C LYS A 92 -10.55 14.56 12.70
N ALA A 93 -10.07 13.32 12.80
CA ALA A 93 -9.09 12.91 13.79
C ALA A 93 -7.78 13.71 13.68
N PHE A 94 -7.35 13.96 12.43
CA PHE A 94 -6.17 14.79 12.16
C PHE A 94 -6.35 16.24 12.66
N ALA A 95 -7.50 16.86 12.37
CA ALA A 95 -7.79 18.22 12.82
C ALA A 95 -7.89 18.31 14.36
N GLU A 96 -8.46 17.29 14.98
CA GLU A 96 -8.61 17.19 16.45
C GLU A 96 -7.33 16.69 17.15
N LYS A 97 -6.26 16.36 16.42
CA LYS A 97 -4.98 15.81 16.93
C LYS A 97 -5.16 14.59 17.83
N ARG A 98 -6.07 13.72 17.47
CA ARG A 98 -6.33 12.45 18.16
C ARG A 98 -6.11 11.25 17.24
N PRO A 99 -5.89 10.05 17.78
CA PRO A 99 -5.90 8.83 17.00
C PRO A 99 -7.27 8.64 16.31
N PRO A 100 -7.29 8.18 15.04
CA PRO A 100 -8.53 7.85 14.34
C PRO A 100 -9.15 6.55 14.88
N VAL A 101 -10.46 6.44 14.73
CA VAL A 101 -11.23 5.23 15.07
C VAL A 101 -11.82 4.66 13.79
N TRP A 102 -11.11 3.76 13.16
CA TRP A 102 -11.50 3.17 11.88
C TRP A 102 -12.64 2.16 12.05
N LYS A 103 -13.65 2.23 11.20
CA LYS A 103 -14.80 1.32 11.19
C LYS A 103 -14.78 0.35 9.99
N GLY A 104 -13.97 0.64 8.98
CA GLY A 104 -13.84 -0.18 7.79
C GLY A 104 -15.08 -0.17 6.86
N ARG A 105 -15.93 0.84 6.97
CA ARG A 105 -17.16 0.99 6.22
C ARG A 105 -17.52 2.45 5.95
#